data_a63e3d97f8272c199bde2273f3e63098
#
_entry.id   a63e3d97f8272c199bde2273f3e63098
#
_cell.length_a   1.000
_cell.length_b   1.000
_cell.length_c   1.000
_cell.angle_alpha   90.00
_cell.angle_beta   90.00
_cell.angle_gamma   90.00
#
_symmetry.space_group_name_H-M   'P 1'
#
loop_
_entity.id
_entity.type
_entity.pdbx_description
1 polymer ?
#
loop_
_entity_poly.entity_id
_entity_poly.type
_entity_poly.pdbx_seq_one_letter_code
_entity_poly.pdbx_strand_id
1 'polypeptide(L)'
;MSSKTKENNNYIKNRKNVQEMMSKTSNRKIYVNKLVTILCICCVIIAIIPLGSILFEVFKNGYSAISFEFLTQKPGSIGSGKGGIGPAIQGTLIVVSSASLIAIPVGVFAGIYLSEYAKSNNKFAFAVRFFADVLTGLPSIIVGIVSYVIIVISIGSFSVVAGAFSLSLIMIPLVTRITEESLKMVPDPIREAAYSLGIPKWKITIFIVLKTATSGVLTGIVLSIARIAGETAPLIMTILGTSLYFSSLTGPVDALPLRIWRLASLPYESAHASGWGAAMILILLILGLNIGLRVLARKQYVATSKDT
;
A
#
# COMPACT_ATOMS: atom_id res chain seq x y z
N MET A 1 37.89 -32.94 60.15
CA MET A 1 38.43 -32.33 58.93
C MET A 1 37.87 -32.95 57.64
N SER A 2 37.22 -34.11 57.65
CA SER A 2 36.73 -34.85 56.44
C SER A 2 35.40 -34.34 55.87
N SER A 3 34.53 -33.65 56.59
CA SER A 3 33.18 -33.25 56.18
C SER A 3 33.21 -32.04 55.22
N LYS A 4 34.00 -31.01 55.52
CA LYS A 4 34.13 -29.79 54.71
C LYS A 4 34.76 -30.04 53.33
N THR A 5 35.62 -31.05 53.20
CA THR A 5 36.26 -31.41 51.92
C THR A 5 35.29 -32.10 50.95
N LYS A 6 34.35 -32.90 51.48
CA LYS A 6 33.29 -33.56 50.70
C LYS A 6 32.23 -32.55 50.20
N GLU A 7 31.89 -31.57 51.01
CA GLU A 7 30.94 -30.53 50.66
C GLU A 7 31.46 -29.61 49.55
N ASN A 8 32.74 -29.23 49.65
CA ASN A 8 33.41 -28.40 48.64
C ASN A 8 33.54 -29.12 47.29
N ASN A 9 33.82 -30.43 47.29
CA ASN A 9 33.85 -31.22 46.06
C ASN A 9 32.47 -31.37 45.39
N ASN A 10 31.38 -31.45 46.17
CA ASN A 10 30.03 -31.47 45.60
C ASN A 10 29.64 -30.12 44.98
N TYR A 11 30.02 -29.00 45.60
CA TYR A 11 29.79 -27.67 45.04
C TYR A 11 30.55 -27.47 43.71
N ILE A 12 31.79 -27.91 43.60
CA ILE A 12 32.59 -27.81 42.35
C ILE A 12 32.00 -28.71 41.25
N LYS A 13 31.53 -29.91 41.61
CA LYS A 13 30.90 -30.84 40.66
C LYS A 13 29.56 -30.30 40.13
N ASN A 14 28.74 -29.72 41.01
CA ASN A 14 27.48 -29.08 40.62
C ASN A 14 27.70 -27.84 39.75
N ARG A 15 28.70 -27.01 40.02
CA ARG A 15 29.06 -25.88 39.16
C ARG A 15 29.49 -26.34 37.74
N LYS A 16 30.31 -27.38 37.64
CA LYS A 16 30.72 -27.94 36.36
C LYS A 16 29.53 -28.50 35.57
N ASN A 17 28.64 -29.25 36.23
CA ASN A 17 27.44 -29.78 35.58
C ASN A 17 26.49 -28.68 35.09
N VAL A 18 26.33 -27.60 35.87
CA VAL A 18 25.52 -26.43 35.45
C VAL A 18 26.17 -25.71 34.29
N GLN A 19 27.51 -25.52 34.31
CA GLN A 19 28.20 -24.91 33.18
C GLN A 19 28.17 -25.77 31.91
N GLU A 20 28.27 -27.08 32.00
CA GLU A 20 28.12 -27.99 30.85
C GLU A 20 26.68 -27.98 30.30
N MET A 21 25.66 -27.98 31.17
CA MET A 21 24.26 -27.85 30.73
C MET A 21 24.00 -26.49 30.05
N MET A 22 24.53 -25.39 30.60
CA MET A 22 24.42 -24.06 30.00
C MET A 22 25.16 -23.97 28.66
N SER A 23 26.34 -24.56 28.52
CA SER A 23 27.09 -24.57 27.25
C SER A 23 26.39 -25.41 26.18
N LYS A 24 25.86 -26.59 26.55
CA LYS A 24 25.11 -27.46 25.61
C LYS A 24 23.81 -26.82 25.14
N THR A 25 23.09 -26.14 26.03
CA THR A 25 21.87 -25.37 25.72
C THR A 25 22.20 -24.14 24.83
N SER A 26 23.34 -23.50 25.08
CA SER A 26 23.84 -22.38 24.27
C SER A 26 24.16 -22.81 22.84
N ASN A 27 24.89 -23.91 22.66
CA ASN A 27 25.26 -24.41 21.34
C ASN A 27 24.03 -24.83 20.52
N ARG A 28 23.06 -25.52 21.10
CA ARG A 28 21.81 -25.88 20.43
C ARG A 28 21.03 -24.62 20.00
N LYS A 29 20.95 -23.60 20.83
CA LYS A 29 20.33 -22.31 20.49
C LYS A 29 21.03 -21.60 19.34
N ILE A 30 22.37 -21.66 19.31
CA ILE A 30 23.18 -21.09 18.22
C ILE A 30 22.89 -21.81 16.88
N TYR A 31 22.86 -23.15 16.91
CA TYR A 31 22.55 -23.93 15.70
C TYR A 31 21.12 -23.69 15.19
N VAL A 32 20.14 -23.71 16.11
CA VAL A 32 18.74 -23.38 15.74
C VAL A 32 18.63 -21.97 15.19
N ASN A 33 19.28 -20.99 15.81
CA ASN A 33 19.27 -19.60 15.34
C ASN A 33 19.90 -19.48 13.93
N LYS A 34 21.04 -20.12 13.67
CA LYS A 34 21.66 -20.18 12.34
C LYS A 34 20.73 -20.84 11.32
N LEU A 35 20.11 -21.96 11.66
CA LEU A 35 19.17 -22.65 10.78
C LEU A 35 17.99 -21.75 10.43
N VAL A 36 17.36 -21.10 11.42
CA VAL A 36 16.25 -20.17 11.20
C VAL A 36 16.69 -18.98 10.34
N THR A 37 17.88 -18.43 10.60
CA THR A 37 18.42 -17.33 9.78
C THR A 37 18.61 -17.75 8.33
N ILE A 38 19.20 -18.94 8.06
CA ILE A 38 19.37 -19.46 6.71
C ILE A 38 17.99 -19.67 6.05
N LEU A 39 17.04 -20.24 6.77
CA LEU A 39 15.69 -20.47 6.26
C LEU A 39 15.00 -19.15 5.91
N CYS A 40 15.12 -18.11 6.75
CA CYS A 40 14.60 -16.78 6.45
C CYS A 40 15.26 -16.19 5.20
N ILE A 41 16.59 -16.32 5.04
CA ILE A 41 17.30 -15.83 3.85
C ILE A 41 16.82 -16.58 2.60
N CYS A 42 16.66 -17.90 2.67
CA CYS A 42 16.12 -18.68 1.56
C CYS A 42 14.70 -18.25 1.18
N CYS A 43 13.81 -18.01 2.15
CA CYS A 43 12.47 -17.48 1.90
C CYS A 43 12.50 -16.11 1.21
N VAL A 44 13.39 -15.22 1.63
CA VAL A 44 13.57 -13.91 0.99
C VAL A 44 14.04 -14.05 -0.45
N ILE A 45 15.04 -14.91 -0.71
CA ILE A 45 15.55 -15.17 -2.06
C ILE A 45 14.43 -15.73 -2.95
N ILE A 46 13.69 -16.74 -2.47
CA ILE A 46 12.56 -17.34 -3.20
C ILE A 46 11.49 -16.29 -3.52
N ALA A 47 11.23 -15.32 -2.65
CA ALA A 47 10.28 -14.26 -2.91
C ALA A 47 10.79 -13.21 -3.92
N ILE A 48 12.11 -12.93 -3.93
CA ILE A 48 12.72 -11.93 -4.82
C ILE A 48 12.83 -12.46 -6.26
N ILE A 49 13.08 -13.74 -6.46
CA ILE A 49 13.26 -14.32 -7.81
C ILE A 49 12.06 -14.06 -8.74
N PRO A 50 10.80 -14.37 -8.38
CA PRO A 50 9.64 -14.09 -9.23
C PRO A 50 9.47 -12.58 -9.49
N LEU A 51 9.67 -11.75 -8.47
CA LEU A 51 9.57 -10.29 -8.62
C LEU A 51 10.62 -9.77 -9.60
N GLY A 52 11.87 -10.20 -9.46
CA GLY A 52 12.96 -9.83 -10.37
C GLY A 52 12.71 -10.32 -11.80
N SER A 53 12.19 -11.54 -11.95
CA SER A 53 11.83 -12.11 -13.26
C SER A 53 10.74 -11.30 -13.97
N ILE A 54 9.67 -10.91 -13.24
CA ILE A 54 8.59 -10.08 -13.79
C ILE A 54 9.14 -8.72 -14.22
N LEU A 55 9.92 -8.05 -13.37
CA LEU A 55 10.50 -6.75 -13.71
C LEU A 55 11.44 -6.84 -14.92
N PHE A 56 12.25 -7.88 -14.99
CA PHE A 56 13.15 -8.13 -16.11
C PHE A 56 12.38 -8.34 -17.42
N GLU A 57 11.32 -9.18 -17.42
CA GLU A 57 10.48 -9.40 -18.60
C GLU A 57 9.74 -8.15 -19.05
N VAL A 58 9.17 -7.38 -18.11
CA VAL A 58 8.51 -6.10 -18.42
C VAL A 58 9.50 -5.13 -19.03
N PHE A 59 10.72 -5.03 -18.49
CA PHE A 59 11.75 -4.15 -19.05
C PHE A 59 12.22 -4.59 -20.43
N LYS A 60 12.54 -5.87 -20.59
CA LYS A 60 13.03 -6.46 -21.84
C LYS A 60 12.04 -6.29 -23.00
N ASN A 61 10.76 -6.60 -22.76
CA ASN A 61 9.74 -6.59 -23.80
C ASN A 61 9.05 -5.21 -23.93
N GLY A 62 9.01 -4.41 -22.84
CA GLY A 62 8.35 -3.12 -22.83
C GLY A 62 9.18 -1.98 -23.39
N TYR A 63 10.53 -2.05 -23.28
CA TYR A 63 11.40 -0.96 -23.70
C TYR A 63 11.25 -0.60 -25.18
N SER A 64 11.13 -1.60 -26.05
CA SER A 64 11.01 -1.41 -27.50
C SER A 64 9.70 -0.73 -27.93
N ALA A 65 8.66 -0.80 -27.13
CA ALA A 65 7.36 -0.19 -27.42
C ALA A 65 7.28 1.29 -27.03
N ILE A 66 8.22 1.80 -26.22
CA ILE A 66 8.17 3.17 -25.71
C ILE A 66 8.65 4.15 -26.76
N SER A 67 7.72 5.01 -27.21
CA SER A 67 7.99 6.16 -28.06
C SER A 67 7.14 7.34 -27.58
N PHE A 68 7.48 8.55 -28.00
CA PHE A 68 6.65 9.72 -27.68
C PHE A 68 5.24 9.58 -28.25
N GLU A 69 5.11 8.98 -29.41
CA GLU A 69 3.82 8.69 -30.04
C GLU A 69 3.02 7.69 -29.21
N PHE A 70 3.65 6.61 -28.72
CA PHE A 70 3.01 5.63 -27.85
C PHE A 70 2.45 6.24 -26.57
N LEU A 71 3.12 7.22 -25.99
CA LEU A 71 2.67 7.89 -24.77
C LEU A 71 1.53 8.88 -24.98
N THR A 72 1.46 9.50 -26.16
CA THR A 72 0.57 10.64 -26.42
C THR A 72 -0.56 10.34 -27.38
N GLN A 73 -0.45 9.33 -28.25
CA GLN A 73 -1.50 9.03 -29.21
C GLN A 73 -2.66 8.22 -28.60
N LYS A 74 -3.80 8.29 -29.31
CA LYS A 74 -4.93 7.39 -29.05
C LYS A 74 -4.58 5.97 -29.49
N PRO A 75 -5.21 4.95 -28.89
CA PRO A 75 -5.09 3.59 -29.40
C PRO A 75 -5.50 3.49 -30.87
N GLY A 76 -4.67 2.81 -31.65
CA GLY A 76 -4.97 2.51 -33.05
C GLY A 76 -5.95 1.36 -33.22
N SER A 77 -6.16 0.96 -34.49
CA SER A 77 -6.98 -0.20 -34.83
C SER A 77 -6.39 -1.48 -34.24
N ILE A 78 -7.25 -2.39 -33.80
CA ILE A 78 -6.84 -3.68 -33.22
C ILE A 78 -5.97 -4.43 -34.23
N GLY A 79 -4.78 -4.89 -33.81
CA GLY A 79 -3.84 -5.62 -34.66
C GLY A 79 -2.94 -4.77 -35.56
N SER A 80 -3.15 -3.46 -35.66
CA SER A 80 -2.33 -2.59 -36.54
C SER A 80 -0.90 -2.34 -36.05
N GLY A 81 -0.64 -2.59 -34.77
CA GLY A 81 0.63 -2.26 -34.09
C GLY A 81 0.91 -0.75 -33.97
N LYS A 82 -0.02 0.11 -34.48
CA LYS A 82 0.08 1.56 -34.41
C LYS A 82 -0.88 2.11 -33.35
N GLY A 83 -0.51 3.25 -32.77
CA GLY A 83 -1.30 3.94 -31.72
C GLY A 83 -0.61 3.91 -30.38
N GLY A 84 -1.24 4.59 -29.42
CA GLY A 84 -0.65 4.80 -28.10
C GLY A 84 -1.58 4.45 -26.95
N ILE A 85 -1.16 4.85 -25.76
CA ILE A 85 -1.85 4.63 -24.49
C ILE A 85 -2.16 5.94 -23.75
N GLY A 86 -2.07 7.08 -24.45
CA GLY A 86 -2.29 8.41 -23.85
C GLY A 86 -3.57 8.53 -23.04
N PRO A 87 -4.75 8.13 -23.57
CA PRO A 87 -6.00 8.15 -22.81
C PRO A 87 -5.95 7.29 -21.54
N ALA A 88 -5.25 6.14 -21.56
CA ALA A 88 -5.13 5.27 -20.39
C ALA A 88 -4.23 5.88 -19.32
N ILE A 89 -3.15 6.57 -19.69
CA ILE A 89 -2.30 7.31 -18.75
C ILE A 89 -3.11 8.42 -18.08
N GLN A 90 -3.78 9.26 -18.89
CA GLN A 90 -4.60 10.35 -18.39
C GLN A 90 -5.70 9.85 -17.45
N GLY A 91 -6.42 8.81 -17.87
CA GLY A 91 -7.52 8.28 -17.08
C GLY A 91 -7.08 7.63 -15.78
N THR A 92 -5.93 6.92 -15.76
CA THR A 92 -5.36 6.41 -14.52
C THR A 92 -5.11 7.54 -13.52
N LEU A 93 -4.47 8.61 -13.96
CA LEU A 93 -4.19 9.76 -13.10
C LEU A 93 -5.48 10.41 -12.57
N ILE A 94 -6.49 10.57 -13.41
CA ILE A 94 -7.77 11.19 -13.03
C ILE A 94 -8.53 10.30 -12.03
N VAL A 95 -8.68 9.01 -12.32
CA VAL A 95 -9.46 8.10 -11.46
C VAL A 95 -8.75 7.91 -10.10
N VAL A 96 -7.43 7.70 -10.09
CA VAL A 96 -6.64 7.53 -8.87
C VAL A 96 -6.62 8.79 -8.01
N SER A 97 -6.45 9.98 -8.62
CA SER A 97 -6.49 11.24 -7.88
C SER A 97 -7.89 11.52 -7.32
N SER A 98 -8.95 11.28 -8.09
CA SER A 98 -10.33 11.43 -7.63
C SER A 98 -10.66 10.49 -6.47
N ALA A 99 -10.24 9.23 -6.54
CA ALA A 99 -10.40 8.26 -5.46
C ALA A 99 -9.62 8.68 -4.21
N SER A 100 -8.40 9.16 -4.38
CA SER A 100 -7.52 9.62 -3.29
C SER A 100 -8.09 10.85 -2.58
N LEU A 101 -8.69 11.78 -3.31
CA LEU A 101 -9.35 12.96 -2.76
C LEU A 101 -10.50 12.61 -1.80
N ILE A 102 -11.17 11.50 -2.03
CA ILE A 102 -12.25 10.98 -1.16
C ILE A 102 -11.64 10.13 -0.03
N ALA A 103 -10.79 9.17 -0.40
CA ALA A 103 -10.35 8.13 0.52
C ALA A 103 -9.35 8.62 1.58
N ILE A 104 -8.44 9.55 1.21
CA ILE A 104 -7.41 10.02 2.14
C ILE A 104 -8.03 10.79 3.32
N PRO A 105 -8.85 11.82 3.12
CA PRO A 105 -9.47 12.53 4.25
C PRO A 105 -10.31 11.60 5.12
N VAL A 106 -11.19 10.79 4.52
CA VAL A 106 -12.05 9.86 5.26
C VAL A 106 -11.24 8.87 6.06
N GLY A 107 -10.24 8.24 5.44
CA GLY A 107 -9.39 7.25 6.09
C GLY A 107 -8.53 7.84 7.21
N VAL A 108 -7.95 9.03 7.00
CA VAL A 108 -7.14 9.70 8.03
C VAL A 108 -8.00 10.10 9.23
N PHE A 109 -9.18 10.73 9.00
CA PHE A 109 -10.07 11.07 10.11
C PHE A 109 -10.59 9.85 10.86
N ALA A 110 -10.93 8.78 10.16
CA ALA A 110 -11.32 7.52 10.78
C ALA A 110 -10.18 6.93 11.62
N GLY A 111 -8.95 6.91 11.11
CA GLY A 111 -7.78 6.44 11.84
C GLY A 111 -7.46 7.27 13.09
N ILE A 112 -7.56 8.61 12.98
CA ILE A 112 -7.42 9.51 14.13
C ILE A 112 -8.49 9.21 15.19
N TYR A 113 -9.75 9.07 14.77
CA TYR A 113 -10.84 8.73 15.68
C TYR A 113 -10.57 7.42 16.41
N LEU A 114 -10.16 6.38 15.69
CA LEU A 114 -9.91 5.05 16.25
C LEU A 114 -8.70 5.02 17.20
N SER A 115 -7.66 5.81 16.92
CA SER A 115 -6.47 5.87 17.77
C SER A 115 -6.67 6.75 19.00
N GLU A 116 -7.18 7.98 18.81
CA GLU A 116 -7.12 9.01 19.84
C GLU A 116 -8.44 9.18 20.62
N TYR A 117 -9.59 8.92 19.99
CA TYR A 117 -10.90 9.22 20.58
C TYR A 117 -11.69 7.97 20.99
N ALA A 118 -11.43 6.83 20.38
CA ALA A 118 -12.14 5.60 20.69
C ALA A 118 -11.66 5.01 22.02
N LYS A 119 -12.57 4.85 22.98
CA LYS A 119 -12.32 4.11 24.21
C LYS A 119 -12.24 2.60 23.91
N SER A 120 -11.52 1.85 24.74
CA SER A 120 -11.31 0.40 24.57
C SER A 120 -12.60 -0.43 24.42
N ASN A 121 -13.73 0.02 24.98
CA ASN A 121 -15.01 -0.67 24.93
C ASN A 121 -16.07 0.05 24.06
N ASN A 122 -15.65 0.82 23.07
CA ASN A 122 -16.58 1.57 22.21
C ASN A 122 -17.11 0.67 21.07
N LYS A 123 -18.42 0.36 21.10
CA LYS A 123 -19.08 -0.45 20.08
C LYS A 123 -18.98 0.15 18.67
N PHE A 124 -19.02 1.48 18.55
CA PHE A 124 -18.86 2.15 17.25
C PHE A 124 -17.45 1.98 16.68
N ALA A 125 -16.43 2.13 17.52
CA ALA A 125 -15.05 1.89 17.08
C ALA A 125 -14.82 0.43 16.69
N PHE A 126 -15.43 -0.50 17.41
CA PHE A 126 -15.41 -1.92 17.01
C PHE A 126 -16.07 -2.13 15.64
N ALA A 127 -17.24 -1.54 15.41
CA ALA A 127 -17.91 -1.63 14.12
C ALA A 127 -17.06 -1.05 12.98
N VAL A 128 -16.44 0.13 13.17
CA VAL A 128 -15.57 0.74 12.15
C VAL A 128 -14.38 -0.15 11.81
N ARG A 129 -13.68 -0.72 12.82
CA ARG A 129 -12.60 -1.68 12.58
C ARG A 129 -13.09 -2.93 11.88
N PHE A 130 -14.21 -3.49 12.31
CA PHE A 130 -14.82 -4.67 11.70
C PHE A 130 -15.15 -4.44 10.22
N PHE A 131 -15.80 -3.33 9.88
CA PHE A 131 -16.09 -2.99 8.49
C PHE A 131 -14.81 -2.75 7.67
N ALA A 132 -13.80 -2.10 8.23
CA ALA A 132 -12.51 -1.93 7.56
C ALA A 132 -11.82 -3.28 7.28
N ASP A 133 -11.84 -4.20 8.24
CA ASP A 133 -11.28 -5.54 8.08
C ASP A 133 -12.06 -6.36 7.03
N VAL A 134 -13.39 -6.30 7.05
CA VAL A 134 -14.25 -6.95 6.04
C VAL A 134 -13.97 -6.39 4.64
N LEU A 135 -13.95 -5.06 4.47
CA LEU A 135 -13.67 -4.43 3.16
C LEU A 135 -12.27 -4.79 2.63
N THR A 136 -11.29 -4.91 3.51
CA THR A 136 -9.92 -5.31 3.11
C THR A 136 -9.86 -6.79 2.67
N GLY A 137 -10.73 -7.64 3.22
CA GLY A 137 -10.83 -9.07 2.89
C GLY A 137 -11.69 -9.39 1.67
N LEU A 138 -12.49 -8.43 1.17
CA LEU A 138 -13.35 -8.67 0.01
C LEU A 138 -12.52 -8.76 -1.29
N PRO A 139 -12.87 -9.70 -2.19
CA PRO A 139 -12.36 -9.67 -3.56
C PRO A 139 -12.70 -8.35 -4.25
N SER A 140 -11.72 -7.69 -4.86
CA SER A 140 -11.91 -6.35 -5.46
C SER A 140 -12.97 -6.30 -6.56
N ILE A 141 -13.24 -7.45 -7.22
CA ILE A 141 -14.32 -7.55 -8.21
C ILE A 141 -15.70 -7.32 -7.57
N ILE A 142 -15.93 -7.78 -6.33
CA ILE A 142 -17.19 -7.56 -5.60
C ILE A 142 -17.39 -6.08 -5.32
N VAL A 143 -16.33 -5.36 -4.93
CA VAL A 143 -16.38 -3.90 -4.76
C VAL A 143 -16.75 -3.21 -6.07
N GLY A 144 -16.22 -3.71 -7.20
CA GLY A 144 -16.60 -3.25 -8.54
C GLY A 144 -18.07 -3.44 -8.85
N ILE A 145 -18.62 -4.63 -8.57
CA ILE A 145 -20.04 -4.94 -8.80
C ILE A 145 -20.94 -4.05 -7.92
N VAL A 146 -20.61 -3.88 -6.65
CA VAL A 146 -21.36 -2.99 -5.74
C VAL A 146 -21.35 -1.55 -6.26
N SER A 147 -20.18 -1.07 -6.69
CA SER A 147 -20.05 0.28 -7.26
C SER A 147 -20.82 0.43 -8.57
N TYR A 148 -20.86 -0.61 -9.39
CA TYR A 148 -21.66 -0.66 -10.60
C TYR A 148 -23.15 -0.49 -10.29
N VAL A 149 -23.67 -1.28 -9.34
CA VAL A 149 -25.08 -1.22 -8.95
C VAL A 149 -25.45 0.14 -8.37
N ILE A 150 -24.60 0.70 -7.51
CA ILE A 150 -24.90 1.95 -6.81
C ILE A 150 -24.73 3.16 -7.73
N ILE A 151 -23.67 3.22 -8.54
CA ILE A 151 -23.30 4.43 -9.28
C ILE A 151 -23.63 4.30 -10.78
N VAL A 152 -23.15 3.23 -11.44
CA VAL A 152 -23.31 3.10 -12.89
C VAL A 152 -24.77 2.97 -13.28
N ILE A 153 -25.56 2.16 -12.59
CA ILE A 153 -27.01 2.02 -12.86
C ILE A 153 -27.72 3.34 -12.55
N SER A 154 -27.37 4.04 -11.48
CA SER A 154 -28.03 5.30 -11.09
C SER A 154 -27.74 6.45 -12.07
N ILE A 155 -26.49 6.53 -12.59
CA ILE A 155 -26.09 7.55 -13.58
C ILE A 155 -26.50 7.12 -15.00
N GLY A 156 -26.70 5.83 -15.25
CA GLY A 156 -26.98 5.27 -16.58
C GLY A 156 -25.76 5.15 -17.48
N SER A 157 -24.55 5.37 -16.96
CA SER A 157 -23.29 5.31 -17.73
C SER A 157 -22.10 4.89 -16.89
N PHE A 158 -21.13 4.23 -17.55
CA PHE A 158 -19.79 4.05 -17.00
C PHE A 158 -19.10 5.40 -16.85
N SER A 159 -18.39 5.64 -15.75
CA SER A 159 -17.91 6.99 -15.45
C SER A 159 -16.68 7.00 -14.53
N VAL A 160 -15.94 8.11 -14.58
CA VAL A 160 -14.86 8.39 -13.63
C VAL A 160 -15.38 8.36 -12.20
N VAL A 161 -16.59 8.90 -11.94
CA VAL A 161 -17.21 8.91 -10.61
C VAL A 161 -17.39 7.49 -10.08
N ALA A 162 -17.87 6.56 -10.90
CA ALA A 162 -18.05 5.17 -10.50
C ALA A 162 -16.70 4.48 -10.21
N GLY A 163 -15.70 4.72 -11.06
CA GLY A 163 -14.34 4.21 -10.85
C GLY A 163 -13.68 4.77 -9.58
N ALA A 164 -13.78 6.08 -9.38
CA ALA A 164 -13.24 6.75 -8.19
C ALA A 164 -13.93 6.27 -6.91
N PHE A 165 -15.25 6.10 -6.92
CA PHE A 165 -15.99 5.53 -5.79
C PHE A 165 -15.53 4.11 -5.48
N SER A 166 -15.41 3.25 -6.48
CA SER A 166 -14.96 1.87 -6.34
C SER A 166 -13.56 1.78 -5.74
N LEU A 167 -12.60 2.56 -6.26
CA LEU A 167 -11.24 2.60 -5.73
C LEU A 167 -11.19 3.22 -4.33
N SER A 168 -12.04 4.20 -4.03
CA SER A 168 -12.10 4.81 -2.69
C SER A 168 -12.56 3.81 -1.62
N LEU A 169 -13.51 2.93 -1.93
CA LEU A 169 -13.95 1.87 -1.02
C LEU A 169 -12.81 0.89 -0.66
N ILE A 170 -11.89 0.63 -1.59
CA ILE A 170 -10.71 -0.20 -1.34
C ILE A 170 -9.66 0.58 -0.54
N MET A 171 -9.50 1.87 -0.81
CA MET A 171 -8.45 2.69 -0.24
C MET A 171 -8.76 3.14 1.20
N ILE A 172 -10.02 3.47 1.52
CA ILE A 172 -10.43 3.98 2.85
C ILE A 172 -9.96 3.05 3.99
N PRO A 173 -10.25 1.74 3.98
CA PRO A 173 -9.82 0.86 5.08
C PRO A 173 -8.30 0.78 5.22
N LEU A 174 -7.55 0.79 4.10
CA LEU A 174 -6.09 0.78 4.12
C LEU A 174 -5.53 2.03 4.80
N VAL A 175 -6.00 3.22 4.38
CA VAL A 175 -5.57 4.50 4.96
C VAL A 175 -5.96 4.57 6.43
N THR A 176 -7.19 4.14 6.78
CA THR A 176 -7.67 4.11 8.17
C THR A 176 -6.75 3.27 9.05
N ARG A 177 -6.44 2.04 8.62
CA ARG A 177 -5.62 1.09 9.38
C ARG A 177 -4.21 1.62 9.60
N ILE A 178 -3.55 2.07 8.52
CA ILE A 178 -2.17 2.55 8.60
C ILE A 178 -2.09 3.85 9.43
N THR A 179 -3.10 4.72 9.33
CA THR A 179 -3.17 5.93 10.16
C THR A 179 -3.33 5.57 11.64
N GLU A 180 -4.27 4.67 11.97
CA GLU A 180 -4.46 4.19 13.34
C GLU A 180 -3.18 3.59 13.93
N GLU A 181 -2.50 2.71 13.18
CA GLU A 181 -1.25 2.08 13.60
C GLU A 181 -0.11 3.08 13.77
N SER A 182 0.04 4.03 12.82
CA SER A 182 1.07 5.08 12.89
C SER A 182 0.90 5.98 14.12
N LEU A 183 -0.34 6.35 14.44
CA LEU A 183 -0.64 7.17 15.62
C LEU A 183 -0.39 6.41 16.93
N LYS A 184 -0.72 5.11 16.98
CA LYS A 184 -0.44 4.25 18.15
C LYS A 184 1.05 4.06 18.43
N MET A 185 1.91 4.21 17.44
CA MET A 185 3.37 4.14 17.62
C MET A 185 3.94 5.36 18.35
N VAL A 186 3.19 6.46 18.48
CA VAL A 186 3.63 7.63 19.26
C VAL A 186 3.61 7.29 20.75
N PRO A 187 4.72 7.44 21.49
CA PRO A 187 4.81 7.08 22.90
C PRO A 187 3.83 7.87 23.78
N ASP A 188 3.18 7.19 24.75
CA ASP A 188 2.24 7.84 25.68
C ASP A 188 2.85 8.97 26.52
N PRO A 189 4.12 8.92 26.97
CA PRO A 189 4.72 10.03 27.70
C PRO A 189 4.68 11.39 26.96
N ILE A 190 4.70 11.37 25.62
CA ILE A 190 4.57 12.60 24.83
C ILE A 190 3.16 13.20 24.99
N ARG A 191 2.14 12.35 25.01
CA ARG A 191 0.73 12.77 25.25
C ARG A 191 0.55 13.29 26.68
N GLU A 192 1.06 12.57 27.65
CA GLU A 192 0.97 12.91 29.07
C GLU A 192 1.67 14.24 29.39
N ALA A 193 2.85 14.47 28.84
CA ALA A 193 3.56 15.74 28.98
C ALA A 193 2.74 16.93 28.41
N ALA A 194 2.09 16.73 27.27
CA ALA A 194 1.23 17.76 26.68
C ALA A 194 -0.05 18.01 27.50
N TYR A 195 -0.64 16.97 28.06
CA TYR A 195 -1.78 17.09 28.99
C TYR A 195 -1.39 17.84 30.26
N SER A 196 -0.19 17.60 30.81
CA SER A 196 0.31 18.28 32.01
C SER A 196 0.49 19.79 31.81
N LEU A 197 0.69 20.24 30.57
CA LEU A 197 0.72 21.65 30.18
C LEU A 197 -0.68 22.26 29.99
N GLY A 198 -1.75 21.53 30.25
CA GLY A 198 -3.13 22.01 30.08
C GLY A 198 -3.59 22.11 28.62
N ILE A 199 -2.88 21.52 27.68
CA ILE A 199 -3.23 21.59 26.24
C ILE A 199 -4.47 20.71 26.00
N PRO A 200 -5.53 21.22 25.34
CA PRO A 200 -6.73 20.46 25.06
C PRO A 200 -6.47 19.32 24.06
N LYS A 201 -7.17 18.20 24.22
CA LYS A 201 -6.99 16.93 23.50
C LYS A 201 -6.87 17.10 21.97
N TRP A 202 -7.74 17.89 21.35
CA TRP A 202 -7.73 18.09 19.91
C TRP A 202 -6.44 18.74 19.40
N LYS A 203 -5.86 19.69 20.18
CA LYS A 203 -4.57 20.30 19.84
C LYS A 203 -3.44 19.29 19.97
N ILE A 204 -3.45 18.47 21.02
CA ILE A 204 -2.47 17.39 21.21
C ILE A 204 -2.53 16.43 20.01
N THR A 205 -3.73 16.00 19.63
CA THR A 205 -3.93 15.08 18.50
C THR A 205 -3.38 15.66 17.19
N ILE A 206 -3.71 16.90 16.84
CA ILE A 206 -3.35 17.48 15.53
C ILE A 206 -1.90 17.96 15.51
N PHE A 207 -1.47 18.72 16.52
CA PHE A 207 -0.18 19.42 16.49
C PHE A 207 0.97 18.62 17.08
N ILE A 208 0.71 17.59 17.89
CA ILE A 208 1.75 16.78 18.52
C ILE A 208 1.71 15.37 17.95
N VAL A 209 0.63 14.62 18.18
CA VAL A 209 0.56 13.21 17.82
C VAL A 209 0.60 13.00 16.31
N LEU A 210 -0.28 13.67 15.56
CA LEU A 210 -0.31 13.54 14.09
C LEU A 210 0.98 14.06 13.47
N LYS A 211 1.53 15.16 13.99
CA LYS A 211 2.81 15.72 13.51
C LYS A 211 3.97 14.73 13.73
N THR A 212 4.02 14.06 14.89
CA THR A 212 5.02 13.03 15.19
C THR A 212 4.84 11.80 14.30
N ALA A 213 3.60 11.37 14.04
CA ALA A 213 3.27 10.21 13.21
C ALA A 213 3.28 10.48 11.70
N THR A 214 3.50 11.73 11.27
CA THR A 214 3.34 12.17 9.86
C THR A 214 4.10 11.28 8.88
N SER A 215 5.33 10.86 9.18
CA SER A 215 6.13 10.01 8.28
C SER A 215 5.49 8.65 8.05
N GLY A 216 4.91 8.04 9.08
CA GLY A 216 4.18 6.77 9.00
C GLY A 216 2.89 6.91 8.19
N VAL A 217 2.09 7.92 8.52
CA VAL A 217 0.82 8.21 7.82
C VAL A 217 1.06 8.49 6.33
N LEU A 218 2.04 9.35 6.00
CA LEU A 218 2.37 9.64 4.60
C LEU A 218 2.88 8.41 3.85
N THR A 219 3.71 7.58 4.48
CA THR A 219 4.16 6.33 3.87
C THR A 219 2.97 5.41 3.57
N GLY A 220 2.00 5.33 4.49
CA GLY A 220 0.78 4.56 4.30
C GLY A 220 -0.11 5.10 3.17
N ILE A 221 -0.27 6.41 3.07
CA ILE A 221 -1.02 7.05 1.98
C ILE A 221 -0.36 6.73 0.63
N VAL A 222 0.96 6.90 0.53
CA VAL A 222 1.72 6.60 -0.71
C VAL A 222 1.57 5.13 -1.11
N LEU A 223 1.64 4.21 -0.16
CA LEU A 223 1.45 2.79 -0.40
C LEU A 223 0.01 2.48 -0.87
N SER A 224 -0.98 3.13 -0.28
CA SER A 224 -2.39 2.97 -0.65
C SER A 224 -2.66 3.49 -2.07
N ILE A 225 -2.08 4.63 -2.46
CA ILE A 225 -2.16 5.17 -3.83
C ILE A 225 -1.51 4.20 -4.82
N ALA A 226 -0.32 3.68 -4.52
CA ALA A 226 0.37 2.73 -5.38
C ALA A 226 -0.47 1.45 -5.59
N ARG A 227 -1.13 0.96 -4.53
CA ARG A 227 -2.00 -0.19 -4.60
C ARG A 227 -3.20 0.05 -5.52
N ILE A 228 -3.97 1.11 -5.31
CA ILE A 228 -5.17 1.37 -6.13
C ILE A 228 -4.83 1.72 -7.59
N ALA A 229 -3.65 2.27 -7.87
CA ALA A 229 -3.21 2.57 -9.22
C ALA A 229 -3.00 1.30 -10.08
N GLY A 230 -2.79 0.15 -9.46
CA GLY A 230 -2.69 -1.15 -10.14
C GLY A 230 -3.99 -1.97 -10.17
N GLU A 231 -5.08 -1.50 -9.58
CA GLU A 231 -6.34 -2.25 -9.52
C GLU A 231 -7.02 -2.30 -10.89
N THR A 232 -7.37 -3.52 -11.31
CA THR A 232 -8.00 -3.76 -12.62
C THR A 232 -9.47 -4.19 -12.47
N ALA A 233 -9.73 -5.15 -11.58
CA ALA A 233 -11.02 -5.80 -11.47
C ALA A 233 -12.20 -4.85 -11.20
N PRO A 234 -12.12 -3.89 -10.26
CA PRO A 234 -13.21 -2.96 -10.02
C PRO A 234 -13.41 -1.99 -11.19
N LEU A 235 -12.34 -1.64 -11.91
CA LEU A 235 -12.40 -0.71 -13.05
C LEU A 235 -13.08 -1.32 -14.27
N ILE A 236 -12.98 -2.64 -14.48
CA ILE A 236 -13.71 -3.34 -15.56
C ILE A 236 -15.22 -3.09 -15.41
N MET A 237 -15.73 -3.07 -14.19
CA MET A 237 -17.15 -2.93 -13.89
C MET A 237 -17.64 -1.47 -13.82
N THR A 238 -16.73 -0.49 -13.74
CA THR A 238 -17.11 0.90 -13.42
C THR A 238 -16.76 1.93 -14.48
N ILE A 239 -15.66 1.75 -15.24
CA ILE A 239 -15.21 2.74 -16.23
C ILE A 239 -15.29 2.25 -17.67
N LEU A 240 -15.47 0.94 -17.91
CA LEU A 240 -15.54 0.25 -19.20
C LEU A 240 -14.28 0.37 -20.07
N GLY A 241 -13.52 1.46 -19.97
CA GLY A 241 -12.40 1.84 -20.83
C GLY A 241 -12.83 2.36 -22.20
N THR A 242 -12.14 3.37 -22.69
CA THR A 242 -12.38 4.02 -23.98
C THR A 242 -11.07 4.30 -24.69
N SER A 243 -11.11 4.48 -26.01
CA SER A 243 -9.96 4.95 -26.78
C SER A 243 -9.89 6.48 -26.89
N LEU A 244 -10.81 7.19 -26.22
CA LEU A 244 -10.87 8.65 -26.24
C LEU A 244 -10.22 9.25 -24.98
N TYR A 245 -9.73 10.46 -25.12
CA TYR A 245 -9.28 11.25 -23.99
C TYR A 245 -10.45 11.64 -23.10
N PHE A 246 -10.14 11.95 -21.85
CA PHE A 246 -11.10 12.41 -20.86
C PHE A 246 -11.92 13.61 -21.38
N SER A 247 -13.23 13.51 -21.27
CA SER A 247 -14.16 14.57 -21.65
C SER A 247 -15.01 15.05 -20.48
N SER A 248 -15.46 14.14 -19.60
CA SER A 248 -16.31 14.47 -18.46
C SER A 248 -16.15 13.48 -17.33
N LEU A 249 -16.49 13.87 -16.11
CA LEU A 249 -16.49 13.00 -14.94
C LEU A 249 -17.58 11.92 -14.98
N THR A 250 -18.66 12.18 -15.70
CA THR A 250 -19.79 11.25 -15.87
C THR A 250 -19.66 10.36 -17.09
N GLY A 251 -18.61 10.54 -17.89
CA GLY A 251 -18.32 9.72 -19.06
C GLY A 251 -17.31 8.61 -18.80
N PRO A 252 -17.23 7.63 -19.72
CA PRO A 252 -16.27 6.54 -19.65
C PRO A 252 -14.84 7.06 -19.83
N VAL A 253 -13.90 6.43 -19.16
CA VAL A 253 -12.47 6.72 -19.24
C VAL A 253 -11.69 5.41 -19.31
N ASP A 254 -10.47 5.45 -19.84
CA ASP A 254 -9.57 4.30 -19.80
C ASP A 254 -8.67 4.31 -18.55
N ALA A 255 -8.00 3.20 -18.30
CA ALA A 255 -6.96 3.11 -17.27
C ALA A 255 -5.88 2.13 -17.70
N LEU A 256 -4.62 2.38 -17.30
CA LEU A 256 -3.49 1.53 -17.65
C LEU A 256 -3.68 0.06 -17.25
N PRO A 257 -4.12 -0.29 -16.03
CA PRO A 257 -4.36 -1.69 -15.67
C PRO A 257 -5.40 -2.35 -16.58
N LEU A 258 -6.47 -1.62 -16.92
CA LEU A 258 -7.52 -2.11 -17.80
C LEU A 258 -7.04 -2.25 -19.25
N ARG A 259 -6.21 -1.31 -19.71
CA ARG A 259 -5.58 -1.36 -21.04
C ARG A 259 -4.63 -2.55 -21.16
N ILE A 260 -3.79 -2.78 -20.17
CA ILE A 260 -2.88 -3.95 -20.10
C ILE A 260 -3.67 -5.24 -20.20
N TRP A 261 -4.72 -5.38 -19.38
CA TRP A 261 -5.59 -6.56 -19.40
C TRP A 261 -6.22 -6.81 -20.77
N ARG A 262 -6.73 -5.77 -21.42
CA ARG A 262 -7.29 -5.87 -22.79
C ARG A 262 -6.25 -6.32 -23.79
N LEU A 263 -5.09 -5.66 -23.83
CA LEU A 263 -4.02 -5.95 -24.79
C LEU A 263 -3.47 -7.36 -24.61
N ALA A 264 -3.36 -7.83 -23.37
CA ALA A 264 -2.93 -9.18 -23.07
C ALA A 264 -3.96 -10.26 -23.48
N SER A 265 -5.24 -9.91 -23.55
CA SER A 265 -6.32 -10.82 -23.93
C SER A 265 -6.50 -10.97 -25.44
N LEU A 266 -5.83 -10.13 -26.25
CA LEU A 266 -5.92 -10.19 -27.72
C LEU A 266 -4.91 -11.20 -28.30
N PRO A 267 -5.25 -11.92 -29.41
CA PRO A 267 -4.37 -12.92 -29.99
C PRO A 267 -3.35 -12.33 -30.98
N TYR A 268 -2.91 -11.07 -30.80
CA TYR A 268 -2.00 -10.38 -31.71
C TYR A 268 -0.68 -10.06 -31.03
N GLU A 269 0.45 -10.40 -31.64
CA GLU A 269 1.79 -10.08 -31.09
C GLU A 269 2.00 -8.58 -30.90
N SER A 270 1.49 -7.75 -31.84
CA SER A 270 1.56 -6.29 -31.73
C SER A 270 0.78 -5.75 -30.52
N ALA A 271 -0.34 -6.39 -30.16
CA ALA A 271 -1.09 -6.04 -28.95
C ALA A 271 -0.32 -6.42 -27.68
N HIS A 272 0.31 -7.60 -27.67
CA HIS A 272 1.15 -8.02 -26.55
C HIS A 272 2.37 -7.11 -26.38
N ALA A 273 3.05 -6.70 -27.45
CA ALA A 273 4.15 -5.73 -27.39
C ALA A 273 3.69 -4.40 -26.78
N SER A 274 2.52 -3.88 -27.21
CA SER A 274 1.91 -2.69 -26.62
C SER A 274 1.50 -2.91 -25.16
N GLY A 275 1.04 -4.10 -24.80
CA GLY A 275 0.72 -4.50 -23.41
C GLY A 275 1.93 -4.45 -22.51
N TRP A 276 3.09 -4.96 -22.95
CA TRP A 276 4.35 -4.87 -22.22
C TRP A 276 4.81 -3.42 -22.05
N GLY A 277 4.69 -2.59 -23.08
CA GLY A 277 4.96 -1.16 -23.01
C GLY A 277 4.07 -0.46 -21.99
N ALA A 278 2.76 -0.74 -22.01
CA ALA A 278 1.80 -0.18 -21.06
C ALA A 278 2.11 -0.61 -19.60
N ALA A 279 2.50 -1.88 -19.39
CA ALA A 279 2.92 -2.38 -18.08
C ALA A 279 4.17 -1.67 -17.56
N MET A 280 5.15 -1.43 -18.42
CA MET A 280 6.35 -0.69 -18.07
C MET A 280 6.01 0.76 -17.67
N ILE A 281 5.14 1.44 -18.43
CA ILE A 281 4.70 2.79 -18.11
C ILE A 281 3.92 2.83 -16.78
N LEU A 282 3.08 1.84 -16.49
CA LEU A 282 2.38 1.75 -15.21
C LEU A 282 3.37 1.64 -14.04
N ILE A 283 4.39 0.78 -14.14
CA ILE A 283 5.43 0.64 -13.12
C ILE A 283 6.20 1.95 -12.93
N LEU A 284 6.60 2.61 -14.02
CA LEU A 284 7.32 3.89 -13.97
C LEU A 284 6.44 5.01 -13.38
N LEU A 285 5.16 5.04 -13.70
CA LEU A 285 4.20 5.99 -13.15
C LEU A 285 4.03 5.80 -11.65
N ILE A 286 3.82 4.56 -11.19
CA ILE A 286 3.69 4.25 -9.77
C ILE A 286 4.99 4.58 -9.02
N LEU A 287 6.15 4.22 -9.58
CA LEU A 287 7.45 4.54 -9.00
C LEU A 287 7.67 6.05 -8.92
N GLY A 288 7.35 6.78 -9.98
CA GLY A 288 7.44 8.24 -10.04
C GLY A 288 6.53 8.91 -9.01
N LEU A 289 5.28 8.46 -8.88
CA LEU A 289 4.35 8.93 -7.84
C LEU A 289 4.89 8.65 -6.43
N ASN A 290 5.40 7.44 -6.18
CA ASN A 290 5.97 7.08 -4.89
C ASN A 290 7.17 7.95 -4.52
N ILE A 291 8.10 8.15 -5.45
CA ILE A 291 9.29 8.99 -5.22
C ILE A 291 8.86 10.45 -5.06
N GLY A 292 8.01 10.97 -5.93
CA GLY A 292 7.51 12.34 -5.89
C GLY A 292 6.83 12.67 -4.58
N LEU A 293 5.90 11.84 -4.13
CA LEU A 293 5.19 12.03 -2.87
C LEU A 293 6.13 11.94 -1.65
N ARG A 294 7.11 11.01 -1.66
CA ARG A 294 8.12 10.92 -0.59
C ARG A 294 9.02 12.14 -0.52
N VAL A 295 9.45 12.67 -1.65
CA VAL A 295 10.29 13.89 -1.70
C VAL A 295 9.51 15.10 -1.20
N LEU A 296 8.25 15.26 -1.61
CA LEU A 296 7.37 16.33 -1.13
C LEU A 296 7.14 16.22 0.38
N ALA A 297 6.84 15.03 0.88
CA ALA A 297 6.66 14.78 2.30
C ALA A 297 7.91 15.11 3.13
N ARG A 298 9.10 14.75 2.64
CA ARG A 298 10.38 15.03 3.32
C ARG A 298 10.69 16.53 3.37
N LYS A 299 10.38 17.28 2.31
CA LYS A 299 10.58 18.73 2.29
C LYS A 299 9.73 19.45 3.33
N GLN A 300 8.48 19.05 3.52
CA GLN A 300 7.62 19.62 4.54
C GLN A 300 8.13 19.37 5.97
N TYR A 301 8.68 18.18 6.23
CA TYR A 301 9.26 17.83 7.53
C TYR A 301 10.50 18.69 7.86
N VAL A 302 11.39 18.90 6.89
CA VAL A 302 12.61 19.70 7.05
C VAL A 302 12.29 21.20 7.19
N ALA A 303 11.30 21.71 6.47
CA ALA A 303 10.87 23.12 6.59
C ALA A 303 10.32 23.41 7.99
N THR A 304 9.45 22.53 8.51
CA THR A 304 8.87 22.72 9.86
C THR A 304 9.90 22.57 10.98
N SER A 305 11.00 21.83 10.78
CA SER A 305 12.10 21.69 11.76
C SER A 305 13.05 22.88 11.79
N LYS A 306 13.00 23.81 10.82
CA LYS A 306 13.84 25.02 10.80
C LYS A 306 13.13 26.23 11.43
N ASP A 307 11.81 26.17 11.62
CA ASP A 307 11.02 27.25 12.18
C ASP A 307 10.72 27.05 13.69
N THR A 308 11.32 26.02 14.30
CA THR A 308 11.34 25.73 15.74
C THR A 308 12.76 25.78 16.29
#